data_51e323459fd1c329931213b4bf3e48f5
#
_entry.id   51e323459fd1c329931213b4bf3e48f5
#
_cell.length_a   1.000
_cell.length_b   1.000
_cell.length_c   1.000
_cell.angle_alpha   90.00
_cell.angle_beta   90.00
_cell.angle_gamma   90.00
#
_symmetry.space_group_name_H-M   'P 1'
#
loop_
_entity.id
_entity.type
_entity.pdbx_description
1 polymer ?
#
loop_
_entity_poly.entity_id
_entity_poly.type
_entity_poly.pdbx_seq_one_letter_code
_entity_poly.pdbx_strand_id
1 'polypeptide(L)'
;MKSNIYKIVAIAAAGFLVQSCFVAKDYNRPADVKAENLYRTEVVAQDSASLADVSWDKLFTDPVLQGHIKKGLENNFDIRIAIQNIIAAEAYLKQGRAAYFPTLSGTASWQHQELAKNSQFGALFNGGIDTYLLTANLSWEADIWGKIRSNKRAFNASYLQTIAANQAVKTTVITNIADMYYQLLSLDEQLKIADSTLINRNESVKVIRALKDAGSVNEVGVKQTEAQKYATELIIEDLRNNITLMENSLCLLMGEAPHKIERTTFNEQQINADIKLGYSASLLKNRPDVIAAEYGLINAFELTNVARSAFYPSLTVTAQGGLQSVDLKTWFSTNSLFASVLNGLTQPIFNGRLNRTRYEVAKSNQEQAYVSFEQSLVTASREVSDALANYNNETKKLIIRTLQADALTKAADYSDELLEYGLVNYLEVLTAKDNALNSQLSLIDNKYQQFAAIIELYRSLGGGWK
;
A
#
# COMPACT_ATOMS: atom_id res chain seq x y z
N MET A 1 51.91 17.36 -40.08
CA MET A 1 51.00 16.20 -39.87
C MET A 1 50.46 16.06 -38.44
N LYS A 2 51.26 16.19 -37.39
CA LYS A 2 50.84 16.07 -35.99
C LYS A 2 49.72 17.05 -35.57
N SER A 3 49.78 18.35 -36.02
CA SER A 3 48.78 19.38 -35.67
C SER A 3 47.38 19.08 -36.23
N ASN A 4 47.29 18.46 -37.42
CA ASN A 4 45.98 18.15 -38.04
C ASN A 4 45.31 16.91 -37.39
N ILE A 5 46.09 15.98 -36.85
CA ILE A 5 45.58 14.81 -36.10
C ILE A 5 44.90 15.27 -34.78
N TYR A 6 45.50 16.21 -34.06
CA TYR A 6 44.89 16.76 -32.84
C TYR A 6 43.61 17.55 -33.13
N LYS A 7 43.51 18.25 -34.27
CA LYS A 7 42.28 18.92 -34.67
C LYS A 7 41.18 17.96 -35.08
N ILE A 8 41.50 16.88 -35.77
CA ILE A 8 40.56 15.80 -36.14
C ILE A 8 40.07 15.06 -34.87
N VAL A 9 40.96 14.75 -33.95
CA VAL A 9 40.59 14.14 -32.68
C VAL A 9 39.75 15.07 -31.83
N ALA A 10 40.02 16.37 -31.79
CA ALA A 10 39.24 17.36 -31.05
C ALA A 10 37.84 17.57 -31.70
N ILE A 11 37.74 17.55 -33.02
CA ILE A 11 36.43 17.63 -33.72
C ILE A 11 35.61 16.36 -33.53
N ALA A 12 36.26 15.18 -33.57
CA ALA A 12 35.59 13.93 -33.27
C ALA A 12 35.13 13.88 -31.82
N ALA A 13 35.94 14.31 -30.86
CA ALA A 13 35.58 14.41 -29.44
C ALA A 13 34.44 15.43 -29.22
N ALA A 14 34.46 16.58 -29.89
CA ALA A 14 33.35 17.55 -29.83
C ALA A 14 32.08 17.00 -30.46
N GLY A 15 32.14 16.24 -31.55
CA GLY A 15 31.00 15.54 -32.15
C GLY A 15 30.39 14.49 -31.23
N PHE A 16 31.21 13.76 -30.47
CA PHE A 16 30.72 12.83 -29.45
C PHE A 16 30.05 13.53 -28.26
N LEU A 17 30.53 14.70 -27.85
CA LEU A 17 29.93 15.48 -26.76
C LEU A 17 28.54 16.03 -27.09
N VAL A 18 28.28 16.38 -28.38
CA VAL A 18 26.96 16.89 -28.83
C VAL A 18 25.90 15.76 -28.86
N GLN A 19 26.28 14.50 -29.08
CA GLN A 19 25.36 13.36 -29.05
C GLN A 19 25.00 12.86 -27.64
N SER A 20 25.71 13.30 -26.61
CA SER A 20 25.49 12.92 -25.22
C SER A 20 24.04 13.19 -24.72
N CYS A 21 23.37 14.22 -25.24
CA CYS A 21 22.00 14.58 -24.86
C CYS A 21 20.90 13.61 -25.38
N PHE A 22 21.22 12.72 -26.34
CA PHE A 22 20.22 11.86 -27.01
C PHE A 22 20.10 10.44 -26.45
N VAL A 23 21.03 9.98 -25.61
CA VAL A 23 21.06 8.58 -25.14
C VAL A 23 20.07 8.37 -23.99
N ALA A 24 20.18 9.15 -22.93
CA ALA A 24 19.24 9.13 -21.81
C ALA A 24 18.07 10.09 -22.13
N LYS A 25 16.87 9.53 -22.28
CA LYS A 25 15.64 10.29 -22.52
C LYS A 25 15.08 10.84 -21.22
N ASP A 26 14.37 11.97 -21.31
CA ASP A 26 13.60 12.47 -20.18
C ASP A 26 12.22 11.78 -20.13
N TYR A 27 11.74 11.54 -18.92
CA TYR A 27 10.42 10.96 -18.70
C TYR A 27 9.35 12.01 -19.05
N ASN A 28 8.38 11.59 -19.84
CA ASN A 28 7.15 12.32 -20.06
C ASN A 28 5.99 11.43 -19.65
N ARG A 29 5.07 11.96 -18.86
CA ARG A 29 3.87 11.23 -18.47
C ARG A 29 3.09 10.84 -19.72
N PRO A 30 2.67 9.58 -19.86
CA PRO A 30 1.87 9.15 -21.01
C PRO A 30 0.57 9.95 -21.13
N ALA A 31 0.31 10.50 -22.32
CA ALA A 31 -0.89 11.29 -22.59
C ALA A 31 -2.14 10.44 -22.81
N ASP A 32 -1.96 9.14 -23.09
CA ASP A 32 -3.03 8.24 -23.50
C ASP A 32 -3.88 7.72 -22.33
N VAL A 33 -3.46 7.97 -21.09
CA VAL A 33 -4.26 7.64 -19.91
C VAL A 33 -5.33 8.70 -19.74
N LYS A 34 -6.42 8.57 -20.53
CA LYS A 34 -7.57 9.47 -20.48
C LYS A 34 -8.28 9.30 -19.14
N ALA A 35 -8.16 10.29 -18.29
CA ALA A 35 -8.88 10.38 -17.02
C ALA A 35 -10.29 11.00 -17.18
N GLU A 36 -10.78 11.12 -18.41
CA GLU A 36 -12.08 11.72 -18.71
C GLU A 36 -13.18 10.65 -18.66
N ASN A 37 -14.29 10.97 -17.97
CA ASN A 37 -15.49 10.12 -17.84
C ASN A 37 -15.27 8.73 -17.21
N LEU A 38 -14.30 8.59 -16.33
CA LEU A 38 -14.00 7.32 -15.65
C LEU A 38 -15.08 6.92 -14.62
N TYR A 39 -15.92 7.84 -14.17
CA TYR A 39 -17.02 7.54 -13.23
C TYR A 39 -18.34 7.44 -13.96
N ARG A 40 -19.15 6.46 -13.60
CA ARG A 40 -20.54 6.29 -14.11
C ARG A 40 -21.49 7.30 -13.44
N THR A 41 -21.10 8.57 -13.34
CA THR A 41 -21.92 9.64 -12.77
C THR A 41 -22.39 10.59 -13.89
N GLU A 42 -23.68 10.85 -13.96
CA GLU A 42 -24.27 11.79 -14.94
C GLU A 42 -23.92 13.26 -14.63
N VAL A 43 -23.44 13.55 -13.43
CA VAL A 43 -23.13 14.90 -12.96
C VAL A 43 -21.64 15.01 -12.73
N VAL A 44 -20.96 15.77 -13.60
CA VAL A 44 -19.57 16.21 -13.36
C VAL A 44 -19.64 17.47 -12.51
N ALA A 45 -19.22 17.38 -11.23
CA ALA A 45 -19.09 18.58 -10.42
C ALA A 45 -17.99 19.49 -10.99
N GLN A 46 -18.31 20.74 -11.21
CA GLN A 46 -17.33 21.77 -11.60
C GLN A 46 -16.45 22.21 -10.42
N ASP A 47 -16.78 21.76 -9.19
CA ASP A 47 -16.10 22.16 -7.97
C ASP A 47 -14.97 21.19 -7.63
N SER A 48 -13.78 21.73 -7.33
CA SER A 48 -12.56 20.99 -7.04
C SER A 48 -12.46 20.51 -5.57
N ALA A 49 -13.42 20.86 -4.72
CA ALA A 49 -13.42 20.43 -3.32
C ALA A 49 -13.75 18.94 -3.20
N SER A 50 -12.82 18.18 -2.66
CA SER A 50 -12.94 16.73 -2.47
C SER A 50 -13.12 16.39 -0.99
N LEU A 51 -13.92 15.36 -0.70
CA LEU A 51 -13.99 14.76 0.64
C LEU A 51 -12.58 14.33 1.13
N ALA A 52 -11.69 13.94 0.21
CA ALA A 52 -10.30 13.60 0.52
C ALA A 52 -9.44 14.78 1.04
N ASP A 53 -9.88 16.02 0.88
CA ASP A 53 -9.18 17.19 1.41
C ASP A 53 -9.53 17.48 2.88
N VAL A 54 -10.57 16.83 3.39
CA VAL A 54 -10.93 16.85 4.81
C VAL A 54 -9.98 15.92 5.56
N SER A 55 -9.30 16.43 6.59
CA SER A 55 -8.47 15.58 7.44
C SER A 55 -9.35 14.59 8.23
N TRP A 56 -8.81 13.40 8.52
CA TRP A 56 -9.55 12.32 9.16
C TRP A 56 -10.12 12.70 10.54
N ASP A 57 -9.44 13.56 11.30
CA ASP A 57 -9.87 14.05 12.62
C ASP A 57 -11.08 15.01 12.55
N LYS A 58 -11.29 15.64 11.39
CA LYS A 58 -12.49 16.46 11.12
C LYS A 58 -13.64 15.62 10.56
N LEU A 59 -13.31 14.55 9.85
CA LEU A 59 -14.28 13.62 9.31
C LEU A 59 -14.90 12.75 10.41
N PHE A 60 -14.06 12.15 11.26
CA PHE A 60 -14.45 11.30 12.38
C PHE A 60 -14.44 12.11 13.68
N THR A 61 -15.62 12.50 14.15
CA THR A 61 -15.77 13.44 15.27
C THR A 61 -15.73 12.76 16.65
N ASP A 62 -15.83 11.42 16.71
CA ASP A 62 -15.76 10.65 17.95
C ASP A 62 -14.35 10.70 18.55
N PRO A 63 -14.15 11.25 19.77
CA PRO A 63 -12.83 11.36 20.38
C PRO A 63 -12.21 10.00 20.74
N VAL A 64 -13.03 8.97 21.01
CA VAL A 64 -12.54 7.62 21.30
C VAL A 64 -11.99 6.99 20.01
N LEU A 65 -12.73 7.09 18.90
CA LEU A 65 -12.26 6.65 17.58
C LEU A 65 -10.97 7.37 17.18
N GLN A 66 -10.91 8.70 17.38
CA GLN A 66 -9.68 9.46 17.11
C GLN A 66 -8.49 8.95 17.92
N GLY A 67 -8.73 8.57 19.18
CA GLY A 67 -7.70 7.95 20.05
C GLY A 67 -7.19 6.62 19.46
N HIS A 68 -8.09 5.76 18.99
CA HIS A 68 -7.72 4.49 18.37
C HIS A 68 -6.96 4.69 17.04
N ILE A 69 -7.38 5.63 16.21
CA ILE A 69 -6.67 5.97 14.96
C ILE A 69 -5.25 6.46 15.28
N LYS A 70 -5.07 7.34 16.27
CA LYS A 70 -3.72 7.81 16.68
C LYS A 70 -2.83 6.66 17.13
N LYS A 71 -3.34 5.75 17.98
CA LYS A 71 -2.61 4.55 18.38
C LYS A 71 -2.23 3.68 17.18
N GLY A 72 -3.15 3.46 16.23
CA GLY A 72 -2.87 2.74 15.00
C GLY A 72 -1.77 3.40 14.17
N LEU A 73 -1.82 4.73 13.99
CA LEU A 73 -0.78 5.47 13.26
C LEU A 73 0.60 5.39 13.90
N GLU A 74 0.67 5.28 15.22
CA GLU A 74 1.93 5.21 15.98
C GLU A 74 2.50 3.78 16.05
N ASN A 75 1.64 2.75 16.20
CA ASN A 75 2.08 1.42 16.57
C ASN A 75 1.85 0.35 15.50
N ASN A 76 1.02 0.60 14.48
CA ASN A 76 0.67 -0.38 13.46
C ASN A 76 1.92 -0.97 12.78
N PHE A 77 1.94 -2.29 12.62
CA PHE A 77 3.09 -3.03 12.10
C PHE A 77 3.37 -2.70 10.63
N ASP A 78 2.34 -2.51 9.80
CA ASP A 78 2.50 -2.23 8.38
C ASP A 78 3.09 -0.82 8.16
N ILE A 79 2.69 0.17 8.97
CA ILE A 79 3.28 1.51 8.95
C ILE A 79 4.76 1.44 9.36
N ARG A 80 5.09 0.68 10.40
CA ARG A 80 6.49 0.50 10.86
C ARG A 80 7.34 -0.18 9.79
N ILE A 81 6.82 -1.18 9.10
CA ILE A 81 7.49 -1.83 7.96
C ILE A 81 7.67 -0.84 6.81
N ALA A 82 6.64 -0.07 6.47
CA ALA A 82 6.71 0.93 5.40
C ALA A 82 7.77 2.01 5.69
N ILE A 83 7.94 2.43 6.94
CA ILE A 83 9.02 3.35 7.35
C ILE A 83 10.40 2.72 7.12
N GLN A 84 10.61 1.43 7.42
CA GLN A 84 11.87 0.75 7.14
C GLN A 84 12.16 0.65 5.63
N ASN A 85 11.14 0.45 4.82
CA ASN A 85 11.28 0.49 3.36
C ASN A 85 11.70 1.86 2.85
N ILE A 86 11.22 2.95 3.44
CA ILE A 86 11.66 4.32 3.12
C ILE A 86 13.14 4.49 3.47
N ILE A 87 13.57 4.05 4.66
CA ILE A 87 14.97 4.13 5.11
C ILE A 87 15.90 3.34 4.17
N ALA A 88 15.49 2.14 3.77
CA ALA A 88 16.23 1.33 2.82
C ALA A 88 16.33 2.01 1.44
N ALA A 89 15.22 2.55 0.92
CA ALA A 89 15.21 3.25 -0.36
C ALA A 89 16.04 4.55 -0.32
N GLU A 90 16.04 5.27 0.82
CA GLU A 90 16.91 6.43 1.02
C GLU A 90 18.40 6.05 1.00
N ALA A 91 18.76 4.91 1.59
CA ALA A 91 20.13 4.40 1.53
C ALA A 91 20.57 4.11 0.09
N TYR A 92 19.71 3.47 -0.72
CA TYR A 92 19.99 3.27 -2.14
C TYR A 92 20.07 4.60 -2.92
N LEU A 93 19.26 5.60 -2.59
CA LEU A 93 19.35 6.93 -3.19
C LEU A 93 20.71 7.60 -2.85
N LYS A 94 21.17 7.49 -1.60
CA LYS A 94 22.51 7.95 -1.18
C LYS A 94 23.61 7.23 -1.96
N GLN A 95 23.50 5.92 -2.14
CA GLN A 95 24.42 5.13 -2.99
C GLN A 95 24.38 5.63 -4.45
N GLY A 96 23.20 5.90 -5.01
CA GLY A 96 23.08 6.45 -6.37
C GLY A 96 23.71 7.83 -6.54
N ARG A 97 23.70 8.65 -5.48
CA ARG A 97 24.43 9.94 -5.45
C ARG A 97 25.94 9.74 -5.35
N ALA A 98 26.38 8.77 -4.55
CA ALA A 98 27.79 8.44 -4.38
C ALA A 98 28.44 7.84 -5.64
N ALA A 99 27.64 7.28 -6.56
CA ALA A 99 28.13 6.70 -7.82
C ALA A 99 28.80 7.73 -8.76
N TYR A 100 28.66 9.02 -8.52
CA TYR A 100 29.40 10.06 -9.24
C TYR A 100 30.86 10.21 -8.76
N PHE A 101 31.18 9.69 -7.60
CA PHE A 101 32.55 9.76 -7.04
C PHE A 101 33.31 8.48 -7.35
N PRO A 102 34.67 8.56 -7.38
CA PRO A 102 35.50 7.37 -7.55
C PRO A 102 35.33 6.39 -6.38
N THR A 103 35.49 5.11 -6.68
CA THR A 103 35.68 4.08 -5.67
C THR A 103 37.15 3.95 -5.33
N LEU A 104 37.49 3.75 -4.06
CA LEU A 104 38.84 3.51 -3.57
C LEU A 104 38.87 2.20 -2.82
N SER A 105 39.80 1.30 -3.20
CA SER A 105 40.01 0.03 -2.52
C SER A 105 41.47 -0.18 -2.18
N GLY A 106 41.75 -0.78 -1.03
CA GLY A 106 43.10 -1.21 -0.62
C GLY A 106 43.25 -2.72 -0.82
N THR A 107 44.36 -3.15 -1.36
CA THR A 107 44.72 -4.56 -1.53
C THR A 107 46.13 -4.82 -1.00
N ALA A 108 46.26 -5.80 -0.10
CA ALA A 108 47.57 -6.35 0.30
C ALA A 108 47.60 -7.81 -0.20
N SER A 109 48.65 -8.16 -0.92
CA SER A 109 48.81 -9.51 -1.43
C SER A 109 50.26 -9.94 -1.41
N TRP A 110 50.45 -11.22 -1.20
CA TRP A 110 51.71 -11.93 -1.44
C TRP A 110 51.43 -13.01 -2.46
N GLN A 111 52.31 -13.06 -3.47
CA GLN A 111 52.24 -14.07 -4.53
C GLN A 111 53.62 -14.73 -4.62
N HIS A 112 53.65 -16.04 -4.54
CA HIS A 112 54.78 -16.86 -4.88
C HIS A 112 54.53 -17.52 -6.23
N GLN A 113 55.50 -17.38 -7.17
CA GLN A 113 55.36 -17.94 -8.51
C GLN A 113 56.63 -18.69 -8.87
N GLU A 114 56.53 -20.01 -9.05
CA GLU A 114 57.59 -20.79 -9.66
C GLU A 114 57.44 -20.78 -11.18
N LEU A 115 58.50 -20.34 -11.85
CA LEU A 115 58.50 -20.30 -13.32
C LEU A 115 58.96 -21.65 -13.87
N ALA A 116 58.24 -22.13 -14.93
CA ALA A 116 58.70 -23.33 -15.64
C ALA A 116 60.09 -23.11 -16.22
N LYS A 117 61.03 -24.04 -15.99
CA LYS A 117 62.45 -23.93 -16.43
C LYS A 117 62.60 -23.68 -17.93
N ASN A 118 61.67 -24.12 -18.74
CA ASN A 118 61.64 -23.92 -20.18
C ASN A 118 60.91 -22.63 -20.61
N SER A 119 60.49 -21.75 -19.67
CA SER A 119 59.95 -20.43 -19.99
C SER A 119 61.03 -19.39 -20.20
N GLN A 120 60.70 -18.26 -20.83
CA GLN A 120 61.64 -17.19 -21.19
C GLN A 120 62.48 -16.68 -20.00
N PHE A 121 61.96 -16.69 -18.78
CA PHE A 121 62.60 -16.22 -17.57
C PHE A 121 62.93 -17.36 -16.57
N GLY A 122 62.39 -18.56 -16.78
CA GLY A 122 62.51 -19.67 -15.84
C GLY A 122 63.94 -20.21 -15.66
N ALA A 123 64.82 -19.98 -16.65
CA ALA A 123 66.21 -20.32 -16.55
C ALA A 123 67.01 -19.30 -15.71
N LEU A 124 66.49 -18.10 -15.48
CA LEU A 124 67.19 -17.01 -14.74
C LEU A 124 66.87 -16.99 -13.25
N PHE A 125 65.72 -17.57 -12.86
CA PHE A 125 65.16 -17.54 -11.49
C PHE A 125 65.13 -18.97 -10.92
N ASN A 126 66.15 -19.35 -10.17
CA ASN A 126 66.19 -20.60 -9.42
C ASN A 126 65.46 -20.41 -8.08
N GLY A 127 64.26 -21.04 -7.88
CA GLY A 127 63.53 -21.02 -6.60
C GLY A 127 62.30 -20.12 -6.53
N GLY A 128 61.78 -19.69 -7.69
CA GLY A 128 60.57 -18.89 -7.75
C GLY A 128 60.77 -17.39 -7.48
N ILE A 129 59.74 -16.65 -7.64
CA ILE A 129 59.67 -15.18 -7.40
C ILE A 129 58.55 -14.89 -6.40
N ASP A 130 58.91 -14.26 -5.28
CA ASP A 130 57.95 -13.65 -4.37
C ASP A 130 57.61 -12.25 -4.85
N THR A 131 56.33 -11.89 -4.77
CA THR A 131 55.88 -10.52 -5.01
C THR A 131 55.00 -10.09 -3.85
N TYR A 132 55.42 -9.07 -3.14
CA TYR A 132 54.71 -8.41 -2.06
C TYR A 132 54.08 -7.13 -2.61
N LEU A 133 52.77 -6.98 -2.52
CA LEU A 133 52.02 -5.86 -3.09
C LEU A 133 51.10 -5.26 -2.04
N LEU A 134 51.21 -3.96 -1.81
CA LEU A 134 50.26 -3.15 -1.05
C LEU A 134 49.83 -1.99 -1.93
N THR A 135 48.56 -1.96 -2.34
CA THR A 135 48.05 -0.97 -3.30
C THR A 135 46.79 -0.32 -2.86
N ALA A 136 46.64 0.95 -3.19
CA ALA A 136 45.37 1.67 -3.25
C ALA A 136 44.94 1.77 -4.73
N ASN A 137 43.71 1.30 -5.03
CA ASN A 137 43.16 1.30 -6.38
C ASN A 137 41.96 2.25 -6.41
N LEU A 138 42.04 3.28 -7.25
CA LEU A 138 40.95 4.22 -7.53
C LEU A 138 40.34 3.86 -8.87
N SER A 139 39.00 3.82 -8.93
CA SER A 139 38.25 3.62 -10.19
C SER A 139 37.12 4.61 -10.27
N TRP A 140 36.97 5.30 -11.39
CA TRP A 140 35.93 6.26 -11.67
C TRP A 140 35.42 6.12 -13.10
N GLU A 141 34.09 6.16 -13.30
CA GLU A 141 33.44 6.15 -14.61
C GLU A 141 32.83 7.55 -14.86
N ALA A 142 33.17 8.15 -15.99
CA ALA A 142 32.60 9.42 -16.41
C ALA A 142 31.18 9.21 -16.98
N ASP A 143 30.20 9.95 -16.47
CA ASP A 143 28.78 9.83 -16.87
C ASP A 143 28.48 10.56 -18.18
N ILE A 144 29.14 10.17 -19.28
CA ILE A 144 28.98 10.80 -20.59
C ILE A 144 27.58 10.53 -21.16
N TRP A 145 27.08 9.31 -21.02
CA TRP A 145 25.84 8.85 -21.64
C TRP A 145 24.63 8.87 -20.69
N GLY A 146 24.79 9.40 -19.49
CA GLY A 146 23.73 9.51 -18.50
C GLY A 146 23.37 8.21 -17.79
N LYS A 147 24.26 7.21 -17.78
CA LYS A 147 24.10 5.94 -17.05
C LYS A 147 23.94 6.17 -15.55
N ILE A 148 24.88 6.90 -14.94
CA ILE A 148 24.89 7.21 -13.51
C ILE A 148 23.72 8.14 -13.17
N ARG A 149 23.50 9.14 -14.00
CA ARG A 149 22.37 10.06 -13.86
C ARG A 149 21.01 9.33 -13.86
N SER A 150 20.78 8.45 -14.84
CA SER A 150 19.53 7.67 -14.93
C SER A 150 19.40 6.68 -13.77
N ASN A 151 20.50 6.05 -13.33
CA ASN A 151 20.48 5.17 -12.17
C ASN A 151 20.10 5.93 -10.88
N LYS A 152 20.69 7.12 -10.67
CA LYS A 152 20.30 8.02 -9.56
C LYS A 152 18.82 8.42 -9.65
N ARG A 153 18.30 8.73 -10.85
CA ARG A 153 16.88 9.04 -11.06
C ARG A 153 15.99 7.83 -10.76
N ALA A 154 16.42 6.63 -11.13
CA ALA A 154 15.72 5.39 -10.79
C ALA A 154 15.63 5.19 -9.26
N PHE A 155 16.72 5.35 -8.53
CA PHE A 155 16.71 5.29 -7.06
C PHE A 155 15.84 6.40 -6.43
N ASN A 156 15.86 7.61 -7.00
CA ASN A 156 15.00 8.67 -6.53
C ASN A 156 13.51 8.36 -6.75
N ALA A 157 13.15 7.80 -7.90
CA ALA A 157 11.78 7.35 -8.17
C ALA A 157 11.37 6.23 -7.21
N SER A 158 12.24 5.24 -6.96
CA SER A 158 11.98 4.19 -5.97
C SER A 158 11.80 4.76 -4.55
N TYR A 159 12.59 5.75 -4.14
CA TYR A 159 12.43 6.42 -2.84
C TYR A 159 11.07 7.15 -2.74
N LEU A 160 10.67 7.90 -3.77
CA LEU A 160 9.38 8.57 -3.81
C LEU A 160 8.21 7.59 -3.88
N GLN A 161 8.39 6.45 -4.56
CA GLN A 161 7.43 5.34 -4.56
C GLN A 161 7.18 4.81 -3.15
N THR A 162 8.24 4.59 -2.36
CA THR A 162 8.06 4.09 -0.98
C THR A 162 7.39 5.11 -0.07
N ILE A 163 7.62 6.42 -0.27
CA ILE A 163 6.90 7.47 0.46
C ILE A 163 5.40 7.43 0.13
N ALA A 164 5.04 7.36 -1.16
CA ALA A 164 3.65 7.28 -1.58
C ALA A 164 2.98 5.97 -1.08
N ALA A 165 3.69 4.85 -1.13
CA ALA A 165 3.21 3.58 -0.58
C ALA A 165 2.93 3.67 0.93
N ASN A 166 3.79 4.33 1.72
CA ASN A 166 3.54 4.56 3.15
C ASN A 166 2.29 5.43 3.39
N GLN A 167 2.05 6.43 2.55
CA GLN A 167 0.83 7.23 2.63
C GLN A 167 -0.42 6.38 2.34
N ALA A 168 -0.35 5.47 1.35
CA ALA A 168 -1.43 4.52 1.07
C ALA A 168 -1.70 3.58 2.27
N VAL A 169 -0.63 3.08 2.92
CA VAL A 169 -0.76 2.25 4.14
C VAL A 169 -1.43 3.04 5.26
N LYS A 170 -1.05 4.30 5.50
CA LYS A 170 -1.71 5.16 6.51
C LYS A 170 -3.20 5.34 6.23
N THR A 171 -3.57 5.66 4.98
CA THR A 171 -4.98 5.75 4.57
C THR A 171 -5.73 4.46 4.91
N THR A 172 -5.16 3.31 4.54
CA THR A 172 -5.77 2.00 4.79
C THR A 172 -5.94 1.71 6.28
N VAL A 173 -4.93 2.01 7.10
CA VAL A 173 -5.00 1.80 8.56
C VAL A 173 -6.09 2.68 9.19
N ILE A 174 -6.15 3.97 8.83
CA ILE A 174 -7.16 4.91 9.34
C ILE A 174 -8.57 4.42 8.99
N THR A 175 -8.79 4.09 7.72
CA THR A 175 -10.12 3.68 7.24
C THR A 175 -10.53 2.32 7.80
N ASN A 176 -9.62 1.36 7.94
CA ASN A 176 -9.92 0.07 8.54
C ASN A 176 -10.24 0.18 10.03
N ILE A 177 -9.51 1.02 10.79
CA ILE A 177 -9.83 1.27 12.21
C ILE A 177 -11.22 1.91 12.33
N ALA A 178 -11.53 2.90 11.50
CA ALA A 178 -12.83 3.56 11.52
C ALA A 178 -13.97 2.59 11.15
N ASP A 179 -13.80 1.79 10.11
CA ASP A 179 -14.78 0.81 9.67
C ASP A 179 -15.06 -0.24 10.74
N MET A 180 -14.01 -0.87 11.29
CA MET A 180 -14.13 -1.87 12.36
C MET A 180 -14.72 -1.27 13.65
N TYR A 181 -14.42 -0.01 13.97
CA TYR A 181 -15.01 0.67 15.12
C TYR A 181 -16.52 0.87 14.96
N TYR A 182 -16.97 1.37 13.81
CA TYR A 182 -18.40 1.53 13.57
C TYR A 182 -19.13 0.18 13.46
N GLN A 183 -18.49 -0.84 12.92
CA GLN A 183 -19.02 -2.20 12.92
C GLN A 183 -19.18 -2.72 14.35
N LEU A 184 -18.20 -2.50 15.22
CA LEU A 184 -18.24 -2.88 16.62
C LEU A 184 -19.38 -2.18 17.37
N LEU A 185 -19.59 -0.88 17.15
CA LEU A 185 -20.73 -0.15 17.71
C LEU A 185 -22.08 -0.68 17.20
N SER A 186 -22.14 -1.07 15.93
CA SER A 186 -23.34 -1.71 15.35
C SER A 186 -23.66 -3.05 16.02
N LEU A 187 -22.64 -3.88 16.27
CA LEU A 187 -22.80 -5.16 16.96
C LEU A 187 -23.29 -4.97 18.40
N ASP A 188 -22.79 -3.96 19.12
CA ASP A 188 -23.27 -3.63 20.47
C ASP A 188 -24.74 -3.21 20.47
N GLU A 189 -25.19 -2.38 19.53
CA GLU A 189 -26.58 -1.98 19.44
C GLU A 189 -27.48 -3.16 19.06
N GLN A 190 -27.02 -4.06 18.17
CA GLN A 190 -27.72 -5.30 17.85
C GLN A 190 -27.82 -6.21 19.09
N LEU A 191 -26.73 -6.35 19.86
CA LEU A 191 -26.74 -7.13 21.11
C LEU A 191 -27.75 -6.58 22.11
N LYS A 192 -27.80 -5.27 22.29
CA LYS A 192 -28.76 -4.59 23.18
C LYS A 192 -30.22 -4.86 22.77
N ILE A 193 -30.52 -4.84 21.46
CA ILE A 193 -31.85 -5.19 20.92
C ILE A 193 -32.16 -6.65 21.19
N ALA A 194 -31.21 -7.56 20.95
CA ALA A 194 -31.39 -8.99 21.18
C ALA A 194 -31.60 -9.32 22.68
N ASP A 195 -30.81 -8.70 23.58
CA ASP A 195 -30.96 -8.86 25.04
C ASP A 195 -32.33 -8.36 25.50
N SER A 196 -32.81 -7.20 25.02
CA SER A 196 -34.15 -6.69 25.32
C SER A 196 -35.25 -7.64 24.82
N THR A 197 -35.06 -8.18 23.61
CA THR A 197 -35.98 -9.16 23.02
C THR A 197 -35.99 -10.45 23.85
N LEU A 198 -34.87 -10.93 24.36
CA LEU A 198 -34.80 -12.12 25.19
C LEU A 198 -35.61 -11.95 26.51
N ILE A 199 -35.55 -10.74 27.10
CA ILE A 199 -36.37 -10.43 28.29
C ILE A 199 -37.86 -10.61 27.94
N ASN A 200 -38.33 -10.02 26.84
CA ASN A 200 -39.71 -10.13 26.41
C ASN A 200 -40.15 -11.56 26.05
N ARG A 201 -39.21 -12.36 25.46
CA ARG A 201 -39.45 -13.78 25.16
C ARG A 201 -39.54 -14.64 26.41
N ASN A 202 -38.76 -14.36 27.45
CA ASN A 202 -38.89 -15.03 28.72
C ASN A 202 -40.27 -14.81 29.36
N GLU A 203 -40.79 -13.57 29.28
CA GLU A 203 -42.15 -13.31 29.76
C GLU A 203 -43.21 -14.01 28.88
N SER A 204 -43.03 -13.99 27.54
CA SER A 204 -43.90 -14.72 26.63
C SER A 204 -43.99 -16.21 26.92
N VAL A 205 -42.86 -16.86 27.29
CA VAL A 205 -42.84 -18.29 27.73
C VAL A 205 -43.66 -18.49 29.00
N LYS A 206 -43.62 -17.58 29.97
CA LYS A 206 -44.44 -17.67 31.19
C LYS A 206 -45.95 -17.52 30.88
N VAL A 207 -46.28 -16.53 30.07
CA VAL A 207 -47.70 -16.28 29.66
C VAL A 207 -48.28 -17.49 28.91
N ILE A 208 -47.56 -18.03 27.91
CA ILE A 208 -48.06 -19.14 27.09
C ILE A 208 -48.21 -20.44 27.94
N ARG A 209 -47.35 -20.67 28.94
CA ARG A 209 -47.53 -21.78 29.87
C ARG A 209 -48.78 -21.61 30.71
N ALA A 210 -49.07 -20.41 31.25
CA ALA A 210 -50.26 -20.13 31.99
C ALA A 210 -51.52 -20.32 31.14
N LEU A 211 -51.50 -19.88 29.88
CA LEU A 211 -52.62 -20.08 28.91
C LEU A 211 -52.82 -21.58 28.60
N LYS A 212 -51.77 -22.36 28.52
CA LYS A 212 -51.87 -23.82 28.38
C LYS A 212 -52.53 -24.44 29.59
N ASP A 213 -52.12 -24.05 30.80
CA ASP A 213 -52.70 -24.60 32.05
C ASP A 213 -54.21 -24.20 32.18
N ALA A 214 -54.57 -23.06 31.63
CA ALA A 214 -55.98 -22.64 31.49
C ALA A 214 -56.73 -23.32 30.33
N GLY A 215 -56.06 -24.15 29.52
CA GLY A 215 -56.68 -24.84 28.37
C GLY A 215 -56.88 -24.00 27.12
N SER A 216 -56.35 -22.77 27.08
CA SER A 216 -56.51 -21.84 25.95
C SER A 216 -55.54 -22.10 24.79
N VAL A 217 -54.40 -22.78 25.06
CA VAL A 217 -53.40 -23.19 24.07
C VAL A 217 -52.92 -24.60 24.32
N ASN A 218 -52.31 -25.24 23.34
CA ASN A 218 -51.78 -26.59 23.44
C ASN A 218 -50.25 -26.59 23.69
N GLU A 219 -49.66 -27.75 23.92
CA GLU A 219 -48.21 -27.91 24.13
C GLU A 219 -47.36 -27.44 22.92
N VAL A 220 -47.89 -27.49 21.68
CA VAL A 220 -47.17 -27.02 20.48
C VAL A 220 -46.87 -25.53 20.60
N GLY A 221 -47.83 -24.72 21.07
CA GLY A 221 -47.60 -23.27 21.27
C GLY A 221 -46.51 -23.01 22.32
N VAL A 222 -46.48 -23.77 23.39
CA VAL A 222 -45.36 -23.66 24.40
C VAL A 222 -44.03 -23.98 23.78
N LYS A 223 -43.90 -25.11 23.05
CA LYS A 223 -42.64 -25.52 22.43
C LYS A 223 -42.17 -24.58 21.34
N GLN A 224 -43.05 -23.99 20.56
CA GLN A 224 -42.70 -22.95 19.57
C GLN A 224 -42.16 -21.70 20.26
N THR A 225 -42.76 -21.25 21.38
CA THR A 225 -42.28 -20.10 22.14
C THR A 225 -40.91 -20.34 22.75
N GLU A 226 -40.73 -21.54 23.35
CA GLU A 226 -39.41 -21.96 23.88
C GLU A 226 -38.36 -22.00 22.77
N ALA A 227 -38.70 -22.52 21.58
CA ALA A 227 -37.77 -22.53 20.43
C ALA A 227 -37.34 -21.11 20.00
N GLN A 228 -38.29 -20.16 19.95
CA GLN A 228 -38.00 -18.78 19.64
C GLN A 228 -37.11 -18.08 20.69
N LYS A 229 -37.31 -18.40 21.98
CA LYS A 229 -36.43 -17.93 23.03
C LYS A 229 -35.00 -18.44 22.79
N TYR A 230 -34.83 -19.75 22.55
CA TYR A 230 -33.51 -20.34 22.28
C TYR A 230 -32.88 -19.79 21.02
N ALA A 231 -33.66 -19.48 19.96
CA ALA A 231 -33.18 -18.80 18.77
C ALA A 231 -32.60 -17.40 19.09
N THR A 232 -33.25 -16.66 19.99
CA THR A 232 -32.75 -15.35 20.44
C THR A 232 -31.46 -15.50 21.27
N GLU A 233 -31.37 -16.51 22.13
CA GLU A 233 -30.15 -16.84 22.91
C GLU A 233 -28.97 -17.15 21.96
N LEU A 234 -29.18 -17.91 20.89
CA LEU A 234 -28.16 -18.18 19.87
C LEU A 234 -27.67 -16.89 19.17
N ILE A 235 -28.61 -15.99 18.78
CA ILE A 235 -28.24 -14.69 18.21
C ILE A 235 -27.33 -13.90 19.17
N ILE A 236 -27.65 -13.89 20.47
CA ILE A 236 -26.86 -13.20 21.49
C ILE A 236 -25.44 -13.78 21.58
N GLU A 237 -25.29 -15.11 21.60
CA GLU A 237 -23.98 -15.75 21.67
C GLU A 237 -23.15 -15.48 20.38
N ASP A 238 -23.79 -15.50 19.21
CA ASP A 238 -23.14 -15.14 17.94
C ASP A 238 -22.67 -13.69 17.95
N LEU A 239 -23.50 -12.74 18.43
CA LEU A 239 -23.13 -11.34 18.55
C LEU A 239 -21.96 -11.12 19.52
N ARG A 240 -21.97 -11.78 20.68
CA ARG A 240 -20.87 -11.71 21.67
C ARG A 240 -19.56 -12.24 21.10
N ASN A 241 -19.63 -13.34 20.36
CA ASN A 241 -18.46 -13.89 19.68
C ASN A 241 -17.94 -12.92 18.63
N ASN A 242 -18.82 -12.37 17.78
CA ASN A 242 -18.43 -11.41 16.73
C ASN A 242 -17.82 -10.13 17.32
N ILE A 243 -18.35 -9.62 18.44
CA ILE A 243 -17.77 -8.49 19.17
C ILE A 243 -16.34 -8.81 19.60
N THR A 244 -16.12 -10.00 20.21
CA THR A 244 -14.79 -10.41 20.67
C THR A 244 -13.79 -10.51 19.50
N LEU A 245 -14.20 -11.13 18.39
CA LEU A 245 -13.35 -11.25 17.20
C LEU A 245 -13.03 -9.90 16.58
N MET A 246 -14.00 -8.97 16.58
CA MET A 246 -13.80 -7.61 16.08
C MET A 246 -12.85 -6.80 16.97
N GLU A 247 -13.01 -6.89 18.31
CA GLU A 247 -12.09 -6.28 19.28
C GLU A 247 -10.66 -6.78 19.07
N ASN A 248 -10.46 -8.09 18.90
CA ASN A 248 -9.14 -8.67 18.64
C ASN A 248 -8.53 -8.14 17.31
N SER A 249 -9.34 -8.00 16.29
CA SER A 249 -8.90 -7.49 14.99
C SER A 249 -8.51 -6.00 15.06
N LEU A 250 -9.28 -5.22 15.81
CA LEU A 250 -8.99 -3.80 16.04
C LEU A 250 -7.72 -3.60 16.87
N CYS A 251 -7.50 -4.44 17.92
CA CYS A 251 -6.26 -4.45 18.68
C CYS A 251 -5.04 -4.71 17.77
N LEU A 252 -5.14 -5.67 16.84
CA LEU A 252 -4.06 -5.96 15.90
C LEU A 252 -3.74 -4.74 15.03
N LEU A 253 -4.76 -4.01 14.53
CA LEU A 253 -4.54 -2.80 13.75
C LEU A 253 -3.86 -1.69 14.56
N MET A 254 -4.13 -1.61 15.85
CA MET A 254 -3.47 -0.68 16.78
C MET A 254 -2.09 -1.15 17.25
N GLY A 255 -1.65 -2.37 16.86
CA GLY A 255 -0.38 -2.96 17.30
C GLY A 255 -0.40 -3.37 18.77
N GLU A 256 -1.56 -3.68 19.32
CA GLU A 256 -1.77 -4.07 20.72
C GLU A 256 -2.15 -5.56 20.85
N ALA A 257 -1.91 -6.13 22.03
CA ALA A 257 -2.42 -7.48 22.34
C ALA A 257 -3.95 -7.46 22.49
N PRO A 258 -4.66 -8.57 22.26
CA PRO A 258 -6.12 -8.65 22.41
C PRO A 258 -6.62 -8.19 23.78
N HIS A 259 -7.53 -7.22 23.79
CA HIS A 259 -8.22 -6.72 24.98
C HIS A 259 -9.56 -6.09 24.59
N LYS A 260 -10.37 -5.78 25.59
CA LYS A 260 -11.66 -5.11 25.38
C LYS A 260 -11.44 -3.65 24.93
N ILE A 261 -12.09 -3.26 23.84
CA ILE A 261 -11.98 -1.92 23.24
C ILE A 261 -12.95 -0.95 23.90
N GLU A 262 -12.42 0.21 24.34
CA GLU A 262 -13.22 1.34 24.79
C GLU A 262 -13.97 1.95 23.60
N ARG A 263 -15.26 2.30 23.78
CA ARG A 263 -16.11 2.81 22.72
C ARG A 263 -17.33 3.58 23.24
N THR A 264 -17.88 4.43 22.41
CA THR A 264 -19.10 5.20 22.64
C THR A 264 -20.33 4.41 22.17
N THR A 265 -21.47 5.07 22.01
CA THR A 265 -22.70 4.42 21.54
C THR A 265 -22.95 4.68 20.05
N PHE A 266 -23.57 3.71 19.38
CA PHE A 266 -23.82 3.79 17.92
C PHE A 266 -24.75 4.95 17.53
N ASN A 267 -25.75 5.25 18.37
CA ASN A 267 -26.76 6.28 18.09
C ASN A 267 -26.24 7.72 18.22
N GLU A 268 -25.08 7.91 18.90
CA GLU A 268 -24.43 9.21 19.02
C GLU A 268 -23.50 9.52 17.84
N GLN A 269 -23.28 8.55 16.95
CA GLN A 269 -22.32 8.69 15.87
C GLN A 269 -22.86 9.53 14.72
N GLN A 270 -21.98 10.44 14.25
CA GLN A 270 -22.18 11.21 13.04
C GLN A 270 -20.86 11.31 12.28
N ILE A 271 -20.90 11.08 10.97
CA ILE A 271 -19.76 11.36 10.10
C ILE A 271 -20.01 12.71 9.44
N ASN A 272 -19.11 13.65 9.64
CA ASN A 272 -19.21 15.00 9.06
C ASN A 272 -18.77 14.99 7.59
N ALA A 273 -19.58 14.43 6.73
CA ALA A 273 -19.31 14.29 5.31
C ALA A 273 -20.31 15.09 4.46
N ASP A 274 -19.82 16.15 3.80
CA ASP A 274 -20.57 16.80 2.71
C ASP A 274 -20.30 16.02 1.41
N ILE A 275 -21.15 15.00 1.16
CA ILE A 275 -21.01 14.12 0.00
C ILE A 275 -21.69 14.75 -1.20
N LYS A 276 -20.85 15.30 -2.10
CA LYS A 276 -21.30 15.82 -3.39
C LYS A 276 -21.34 14.70 -4.43
N LEU A 277 -22.39 14.62 -5.20
CA LEU A 277 -22.49 13.74 -6.35
C LEU A 277 -21.67 14.35 -7.51
N GLY A 278 -20.64 13.64 -7.94
CA GLY A 278 -19.80 14.04 -9.06
C GLY A 278 -18.43 14.56 -8.64
N TYR A 279 -17.45 13.67 -8.55
CA TYR A 279 -16.05 14.02 -8.33
C TYR A 279 -15.30 14.07 -9.66
N SER A 280 -14.35 15.03 -9.80
CA SER A 280 -13.50 15.09 -10.99
C SER A 280 -12.50 13.94 -11.02
N ALA A 281 -12.34 13.30 -12.17
CA ALA A 281 -11.30 12.29 -12.38
C ALA A 281 -9.85 12.83 -12.13
N SER A 282 -9.66 14.16 -12.13
CA SER A 282 -8.39 14.77 -11.76
C SER A 282 -7.98 14.49 -10.30
N LEU A 283 -8.92 14.14 -9.41
CA LEU A 283 -8.66 13.82 -8.02
C LEU A 283 -7.92 12.48 -7.83
N LEU A 284 -7.99 11.57 -8.82
CA LEU A 284 -7.21 10.33 -8.79
C LEU A 284 -5.70 10.58 -8.73
N LYS A 285 -5.23 11.75 -9.22
CA LYS A 285 -3.83 12.15 -9.11
C LYS A 285 -3.36 12.34 -7.66
N ASN A 286 -4.29 12.52 -6.72
CA ASN A 286 -3.99 12.73 -5.30
C ASN A 286 -3.95 11.40 -4.52
N ARG A 287 -4.30 10.29 -5.15
CA ARG A 287 -4.26 8.96 -4.50
C ARG A 287 -2.82 8.47 -4.36
N PRO A 288 -2.40 8.12 -3.13
CA PRO A 288 -1.03 7.68 -2.89
C PRO A 288 -0.65 6.39 -3.64
N ASP A 289 -1.58 5.45 -3.83
CA ASP A 289 -1.36 4.21 -4.58
C ASP A 289 -1.14 4.46 -6.07
N VAL A 290 -1.88 5.39 -6.68
CA VAL A 290 -1.69 5.81 -8.07
C VAL A 290 -0.35 6.55 -8.23
N ILE A 291 0.01 7.42 -7.28
CA ILE A 291 1.30 8.10 -7.25
C ILE A 291 2.44 7.08 -7.12
N ALA A 292 2.30 6.07 -6.27
CA ALA A 292 3.29 5.00 -6.14
C ALA A 292 3.47 4.21 -7.44
N ALA A 293 2.38 3.89 -8.14
CA ALA A 293 2.44 3.21 -9.44
C ALA A 293 3.13 4.06 -10.52
N GLU A 294 2.89 5.38 -10.56
CA GLU A 294 3.58 6.29 -11.48
C GLU A 294 5.08 6.37 -11.19
N TYR A 295 5.49 6.44 -9.92
CA TYR A 295 6.92 6.37 -9.56
C TYR A 295 7.56 5.02 -9.91
N GLY A 296 6.82 3.93 -9.85
CA GLY A 296 7.25 2.62 -10.37
C GLY A 296 7.53 2.66 -11.88
N LEU A 297 6.67 3.31 -12.66
CA LEU A 297 6.88 3.52 -14.08
C LEU A 297 8.10 4.41 -14.36
N ILE A 298 8.29 5.50 -13.61
CA ILE A 298 9.47 6.38 -13.73
C ILE A 298 10.75 5.59 -13.43
N ASN A 299 10.75 4.75 -12.39
CA ASN A 299 11.88 3.89 -12.06
C ASN A 299 12.24 2.96 -13.22
N ALA A 300 11.27 2.23 -13.77
CA ALA A 300 11.48 1.29 -14.89
C ALA A 300 11.93 2.01 -16.17
N PHE A 301 11.41 3.22 -16.45
CA PHE A 301 11.85 4.07 -17.53
C PHE A 301 13.33 4.47 -17.41
N GLU A 302 13.75 4.91 -16.23
CA GLU A 302 15.15 5.29 -15.98
C GLU A 302 16.10 4.09 -16.02
N LEU A 303 15.68 2.91 -15.55
CA LEU A 303 16.44 1.67 -15.71
C LEU A 303 16.56 1.25 -17.19
N THR A 304 15.58 1.56 -18.03
CA THR A 304 15.67 1.37 -19.49
C THR A 304 16.73 2.30 -20.08
N ASN A 305 16.85 3.54 -19.62
CA ASN A 305 17.92 4.44 -20.00
C ASN A 305 19.30 3.91 -19.58
N VAL A 306 19.41 3.35 -18.36
CA VAL A 306 20.65 2.69 -17.89
C VAL A 306 21.04 1.53 -18.81
N ALA A 307 20.07 0.66 -19.17
CA ALA A 307 20.34 -0.46 -20.08
C ALA A 307 20.73 0.01 -21.50
N ARG A 308 20.12 1.12 -21.98
CA ARG A 308 20.46 1.72 -23.28
C ARG A 308 21.88 2.29 -23.29
N SER A 309 22.33 2.91 -22.20
CA SER A 309 23.69 3.46 -22.10
C SER A 309 24.79 2.41 -22.24
N ALA A 310 24.51 1.12 -21.92
CA ALA A 310 25.45 0.02 -22.05
C ALA A 310 25.82 -0.33 -23.51
N PHE A 311 25.16 0.24 -24.51
CA PHE A 311 25.52 0.12 -25.94
C PHE A 311 26.60 1.13 -26.37
N TYR A 312 26.96 2.05 -25.52
CA TYR A 312 27.91 3.12 -25.81
C TYR A 312 29.24 2.90 -25.04
N PRO A 313 30.37 3.48 -25.56
CA PRO A 313 31.67 3.32 -24.92
C PRO A 313 31.69 3.92 -23.51
N SER A 314 32.17 3.19 -22.52
CA SER A 314 32.44 3.71 -21.17
C SER A 314 33.81 4.36 -21.10
N LEU A 315 33.90 5.58 -20.54
CA LEU A 315 35.15 6.24 -20.21
C LEU A 315 35.45 6.00 -18.73
N THR A 316 36.53 5.25 -18.46
CA THR A 316 36.97 4.93 -17.11
C THR A 316 38.35 5.53 -16.83
N VAL A 317 38.53 6.05 -15.64
CA VAL A 317 39.82 6.47 -15.09
C VAL A 317 40.14 5.54 -13.94
N THR A 318 41.27 4.81 -14.06
CA THR A 318 41.77 4.00 -12.98
C THR A 318 43.12 4.52 -12.57
N ALA A 319 43.38 4.65 -11.26
CA ALA A 319 44.66 5.00 -10.71
C ALA A 319 45.04 3.96 -9.65
N GLN A 320 46.27 3.57 -9.65
CA GLN A 320 46.83 2.62 -8.70
C GLN A 320 48.15 3.18 -8.16
N GLY A 321 48.33 3.09 -6.86
CA GLY A 321 49.58 3.47 -6.23
C GLY A 321 49.81 2.65 -4.96
N GLY A 322 51.09 2.47 -4.61
CA GLY A 322 51.39 1.66 -3.45
C GLY A 322 52.84 1.23 -3.37
N LEU A 323 53.07 0.10 -2.72
CA LEU A 323 54.39 -0.51 -2.51
C LEU A 323 54.40 -1.88 -3.18
N GLN A 324 55.44 -2.13 -3.97
CA GLN A 324 55.70 -3.42 -4.60
C GLN A 324 57.17 -3.81 -4.39
N SER A 325 57.40 -5.05 -3.93
CA SER A 325 58.76 -5.58 -3.74
C SER A 325 58.79 -7.08 -3.99
N VAL A 326 59.98 -7.58 -4.35
CA VAL A 326 60.26 -9.01 -4.46
C VAL A 326 60.84 -9.58 -3.16
N ASP A 327 61.19 -8.71 -2.19
CA ASP A 327 61.72 -9.09 -0.88
C ASP A 327 60.91 -8.39 0.23
N LEU A 328 60.48 -9.15 1.22
CA LEU A 328 59.73 -8.66 2.37
C LEU A 328 60.50 -7.57 3.15
N LYS A 329 61.85 -7.67 3.22
CA LYS A 329 62.69 -6.69 3.94
C LYS A 329 62.65 -5.30 3.30
N THR A 330 62.49 -5.23 2.00
CA THR A 330 62.48 -3.98 1.23
C THR A 330 61.09 -3.49 0.91
N TRP A 331 60.02 -4.24 1.29
CA TRP A 331 58.64 -3.93 0.90
C TRP A 331 58.19 -2.53 1.33
N PHE A 332 58.55 -2.10 2.53
CA PHE A 332 58.21 -0.78 3.07
C PHE A 332 59.27 0.29 2.81
N SER A 333 60.16 0.09 1.83
CA SER A 333 61.15 1.08 1.44
C SER A 333 60.57 2.09 0.43
N THR A 334 61.16 3.29 0.36
CA THR A 334 60.81 4.31 -0.63
C THR A 334 61.05 3.85 -2.08
N ASN A 335 61.96 2.93 -2.30
CA ASN A 335 62.26 2.34 -3.61
C ASN A 335 61.20 1.36 -4.09
N SER A 336 60.29 0.95 -3.22
CA SER A 336 59.15 0.07 -3.55
C SER A 336 57.92 0.86 -3.96
N LEU A 337 57.91 2.21 -3.87
CA LEU A 337 56.82 3.06 -4.28
C LEU A 337 56.62 3.02 -5.79
N PHE A 338 55.36 2.86 -6.19
CA PHE A 338 54.96 2.99 -7.58
C PHE A 338 53.60 3.70 -7.70
N ALA A 339 53.32 4.30 -8.84
CA ALA A 339 52.02 4.86 -9.20
C ALA A 339 51.76 4.66 -10.69
N SER A 340 50.53 4.37 -11.03
CA SER A 340 50.07 4.31 -12.42
C SER A 340 48.68 4.92 -12.56
N VAL A 341 48.46 5.57 -13.72
CA VAL A 341 47.14 6.11 -14.08
C VAL A 341 46.81 5.63 -15.48
N LEU A 342 45.63 5.03 -15.64
CA LEU A 342 45.12 4.53 -16.91
C LEU A 342 43.76 5.20 -17.22
N ASN A 343 43.69 5.87 -18.35
CA ASN A 343 42.42 6.35 -18.92
C ASN A 343 42.01 5.42 -20.05
N GLY A 344 40.84 4.78 -19.93
CA GLY A 344 40.38 3.78 -20.88
C GLY A 344 39.03 4.14 -21.46
N LEU A 345 38.90 4.02 -22.78
CA LEU A 345 37.60 4.04 -23.47
C LEU A 345 37.30 2.61 -23.91
N THR A 346 36.29 2.01 -23.33
CA THR A 346 35.94 0.60 -23.59
C THR A 346 34.56 0.49 -24.23
N GLN A 347 34.50 -0.12 -25.43
CA GLN A 347 33.26 -0.43 -26.13
C GLN A 347 33.11 -1.95 -26.27
N PRO A 348 32.08 -2.59 -25.70
CA PRO A 348 31.78 -3.98 -25.98
C PRO A 348 31.34 -4.16 -27.44
N ILE A 349 32.11 -4.91 -28.25
CA ILE A 349 31.76 -5.21 -29.63
C ILE A 349 30.90 -6.50 -29.68
N PHE A 350 31.32 -7.51 -28.93
CA PHE A 350 30.59 -8.75 -28.76
C PHE A 350 30.69 -9.24 -27.32
N ASN A 351 29.53 -9.43 -26.67
CA ASN A 351 29.45 -9.86 -25.26
C ASN A 351 28.36 -10.94 -25.05
N GLY A 352 28.21 -11.86 -26.03
CA GLY A 352 27.24 -12.94 -25.93
C GLY A 352 25.80 -12.45 -25.79
N ARG A 353 25.40 -11.37 -26.48
CA ARG A 353 24.08 -10.74 -26.45
C ARG A 353 23.69 -10.08 -25.10
N LEU A 354 24.56 -10.04 -24.10
CA LEU A 354 24.25 -9.57 -22.74
C LEU A 354 23.57 -8.19 -22.73
N ASN A 355 24.15 -7.20 -23.40
CA ASN A 355 23.59 -5.83 -23.41
C ASN A 355 22.24 -5.80 -24.12
N ARG A 356 22.06 -6.55 -25.20
CA ARG A 356 20.79 -6.63 -25.92
C ARG A 356 19.69 -7.25 -25.07
N THR A 357 19.99 -8.35 -24.39
CA THR A 357 19.06 -9.00 -23.47
C THR A 357 18.66 -8.10 -22.32
N ARG A 358 19.65 -7.41 -21.69
CA ARG A 358 19.38 -6.44 -20.60
C ARG A 358 18.43 -5.31 -21.06
N TYR A 359 18.64 -4.80 -22.28
CA TYR A 359 17.78 -3.75 -22.81
C TYR A 359 16.38 -4.25 -23.16
N GLU A 360 16.26 -5.44 -23.78
CA GLU A 360 14.97 -6.07 -24.08
C GLU A 360 14.17 -6.35 -22.80
N VAL A 361 14.82 -6.88 -21.75
CA VAL A 361 14.21 -7.08 -20.42
C VAL A 361 13.80 -5.77 -19.78
N ALA A 362 14.66 -4.73 -19.80
CA ALA A 362 14.32 -3.43 -19.25
C ALA A 362 13.11 -2.80 -19.96
N LYS A 363 13.03 -2.91 -21.29
CA LYS A 363 11.83 -2.46 -22.05
C LYS A 363 10.57 -3.21 -21.65
N SER A 364 10.67 -4.54 -21.49
CA SER A 364 9.53 -5.34 -21.04
C SER A 364 9.07 -4.94 -19.63
N ASN A 365 10.01 -4.71 -18.72
CA ASN A 365 9.70 -4.24 -17.36
C ASN A 365 9.08 -2.83 -17.37
N GLN A 366 9.53 -1.95 -18.26
CA GLN A 366 8.93 -0.63 -18.44
C GLN A 366 7.49 -0.72 -18.92
N GLU A 367 7.21 -1.61 -19.88
CA GLU A 367 5.85 -1.85 -20.38
C GLU A 367 4.95 -2.45 -19.29
N GLN A 368 5.45 -3.41 -18.50
CA GLN A 368 4.73 -3.95 -17.36
C GLN A 368 4.38 -2.86 -16.33
N ALA A 369 5.34 -1.95 -16.05
CA ALA A 369 5.11 -0.84 -15.13
C ALA A 369 4.08 0.17 -15.71
N TYR A 370 4.08 0.39 -17.03
CA TYR A 370 3.09 1.21 -17.70
C TYR A 370 1.67 0.62 -17.57
N VAL A 371 1.51 -0.66 -17.89
CA VAL A 371 0.23 -1.37 -17.75
C VAL A 371 -0.24 -1.38 -16.28
N SER A 372 0.68 -1.54 -15.32
CA SER A 372 0.36 -1.49 -13.89
C SER A 372 -0.12 -0.09 -13.47
N PHE A 373 0.47 0.96 -14.02
CA PHE A 373 0.01 2.34 -13.80
C PHE A 373 -1.39 2.58 -14.40
N GLU A 374 -1.65 2.13 -15.64
CA GLU A 374 -3.00 2.18 -16.22
C GLU A 374 -4.01 1.40 -15.38
N GLN A 375 -3.66 0.19 -14.95
CA GLN A 375 -4.51 -0.62 -14.08
C GLN A 375 -4.83 0.09 -12.77
N SER A 376 -3.87 0.78 -12.17
CA SER A 376 -4.10 1.54 -10.92
C SER A 376 -5.13 2.64 -11.11
N LEU A 377 -5.11 3.37 -12.24
CA LEU A 377 -6.07 4.40 -12.56
C LEU A 377 -7.48 3.85 -12.79
N VAL A 378 -7.60 2.75 -13.56
CA VAL A 378 -8.91 2.11 -13.79
C VAL A 378 -9.48 1.54 -12.50
N THR A 379 -8.64 0.91 -11.66
CA THR A 379 -9.03 0.40 -10.35
C THR A 379 -9.52 1.52 -9.45
N ALA A 380 -8.78 2.61 -9.37
CA ALA A 380 -9.14 3.78 -8.57
C ALA A 380 -10.47 4.39 -9.03
N SER A 381 -10.69 4.46 -10.34
CA SER A 381 -11.96 4.92 -10.92
C SER A 381 -13.13 4.01 -10.54
N ARG A 382 -12.95 2.69 -10.66
CA ARG A 382 -13.94 1.70 -10.26
C ARG A 382 -14.30 1.85 -8.78
N GLU A 383 -13.30 1.94 -7.89
CA GLU A 383 -13.52 2.07 -6.44
C GLU A 383 -14.36 3.31 -6.09
N VAL A 384 -14.09 4.46 -6.70
CA VAL A 384 -14.92 5.66 -6.50
C VAL A 384 -16.33 5.45 -7.01
N SER A 385 -16.49 4.86 -8.20
CA SER A 385 -17.81 4.56 -8.77
C SER A 385 -18.62 3.61 -7.88
N ASP A 386 -17.97 2.54 -7.40
CA ASP A 386 -18.58 1.53 -6.53
C ASP A 386 -18.98 2.17 -5.18
N ALA A 387 -18.11 2.97 -4.57
CA ALA A 387 -18.36 3.64 -3.29
C ALA A 387 -19.55 4.63 -3.39
N LEU A 388 -19.63 5.41 -4.48
CA LEU A 388 -20.77 6.31 -4.72
C LEU A 388 -22.06 5.53 -4.92
N ALA A 389 -22.03 4.45 -5.70
CA ALA A 389 -23.20 3.61 -5.92
C ALA A 389 -23.70 2.98 -4.61
N ASN A 390 -22.77 2.46 -3.79
CA ASN A 390 -23.08 1.88 -2.48
C ASN A 390 -23.67 2.93 -1.53
N TYR A 391 -23.05 4.11 -1.42
CA TYR A 391 -23.58 5.18 -0.58
C TYR A 391 -25.01 5.56 -0.96
N ASN A 392 -25.28 5.75 -2.25
CA ASN A 392 -26.62 6.09 -2.74
C ASN A 392 -27.63 4.97 -2.45
N ASN A 393 -27.23 3.72 -2.62
CA ASN A 393 -28.06 2.56 -2.36
C ASN A 393 -28.39 2.42 -0.87
N GLU A 394 -27.38 2.47 0.00
CA GLU A 394 -27.57 2.32 1.44
C GLU A 394 -28.37 3.48 2.05
N THR A 395 -28.20 4.70 1.52
CA THR A 395 -29.04 5.85 1.92
C THR A 395 -30.51 5.65 1.56
N LYS A 396 -30.82 5.15 0.35
CA LYS A 396 -32.19 4.82 -0.04
C LYS A 396 -32.77 3.67 0.78
N LYS A 397 -31.99 2.62 1.01
CA LYS A 397 -32.37 1.47 1.84
C LYS A 397 -32.68 1.90 3.27
N LEU A 398 -31.91 2.82 3.84
CA LEU A 398 -32.08 3.29 5.21
C LEU A 398 -33.49 3.90 5.41
N ILE A 399 -33.97 4.71 4.45
CA ILE A 399 -35.34 5.27 4.49
C ILE A 399 -36.36 4.15 4.51
N ILE A 400 -36.22 3.18 3.60
CA ILE A 400 -37.19 2.07 3.45
C ILE A 400 -37.16 1.16 4.68
N ARG A 401 -35.96 0.82 5.19
CA ARG A 401 -35.82 -0.03 6.38
C ARG A 401 -36.32 0.64 7.65
N THR A 402 -36.17 1.97 7.77
CA THR A 402 -36.79 2.71 8.88
C THR A 402 -38.27 2.58 8.88
N LEU A 403 -38.94 2.77 7.73
CA LEU A 403 -40.38 2.59 7.58
C LEU A 403 -40.80 1.14 7.83
N GLN A 404 -40.00 0.15 7.34
CA GLN A 404 -40.29 -1.27 7.55
C GLN A 404 -40.19 -1.64 9.04
N ALA A 405 -39.13 -1.20 9.73
CA ALA A 405 -38.92 -1.48 11.13
C ALA A 405 -40.03 -0.86 12.02
N ASP A 406 -40.44 0.38 11.72
CA ASP A 406 -41.53 1.03 12.41
C ASP A 406 -42.89 0.26 12.21
N ALA A 407 -43.16 -0.13 10.97
CA ALA A 407 -44.41 -0.88 10.66
C ALA A 407 -44.41 -2.26 11.33
N LEU A 408 -43.32 -3.00 11.32
CA LEU A 408 -43.21 -4.33 11.92
C LEU A 408 -43.21 -4.28 13.46
N THR A 409 -42.59 -3.26 14.05
CA THR A 409 -42.67 -3.02 15.49
C THR A 409 -44.10 -2.74 15.94
N LYS A 410 -44.81 -1.85 15.27
CA LYS A 410 -46.22 -1.57 15.54
C LYS A 410 -47.11 -2.81 15.32
N ALA A 411 -46.83 -3.61 14.29
CA ALA A 411 -47.56 -4.87 14.07
C ALA A 411 -47.35 -5.86 15.22
N ALA A 412 -46.15 -5.95 15.78
CA ALA A 412 -45.87 -6.77 16.94
C ALA A 412 -46.59 -6.27 18.20
N ASP A 413 -46.62 -4.94 18.45
CA ASP A 413 -47.31 -4.32 19.57
C ASP A 413 -48.83 -4.55 19.45
N TYR A 414 -49.42 -4.31 18.27
CA TYR A 414 -50.84 -4.53 18.03
C TYR A 414 -51.25 -6.01 18.14
N SER A 415 -50.36 -6.94 17.73
CA SER A 415 -50.64 -8.37 17.86
C SER A 415 -50.68 -8.82 19.31
N ASP A 416 -49.83 -8.24 20.19
CA ASP A 416 -49.91 -8.49 21.64
C ASP A 416 -51.21 -8.00 22.23
N GLU A 417 -51.68 -6.77 21.91
CA GLU A 417 -52.96 -6.24 22.36
C GLU A 417 -54.14 -7.11 21.87
N LEU A 418 -54.15 -7.48 20.59
CA LEU A 418 -55.23 -8.30 20.03
C LEU A 418 -55.26 -9.72 20.63
N LEU A 419 -54.12 -10.28 21.04
CA LEU A 419 -54.04 -11.55 21.71
C LEU A 419 -54.75 -11.49 23.08
N GLU A 420 -54.64 -10.39 23.84
CA GLU A 420 -55.33 -10.20 25.12
C GLU A 420 -56.84 -10.22 24.96
N TYR A 421 -57.36 -9.75 23.82
CA TYR A 421 -58.80 -9.80 23.51
C TYR A 421 -59.21 -11.08 22.77
N GLY A 422 -58.30 -12.03 22.52
CA GLY A 422 -58.61 -13.29 21.83
C GLY A 422 -58.93 -13.12 20.33
N LEU A 423 -58.53 -12.00 19.71
CA LEU A 423 -58.83 -11.67 18.34
C LEU A 423 -57.81 -12.19 17.33
N VAL A 424 -56.62 -12.60 17.81
CA VAL A 424 -55.58 -13.24 17.01
C VAL A 424 -55.08 -14.51 17.70
N ASN A 425 -54.47 -15.41 16.93
CA ASN A 425 -53.85 -16.60 17.51
C ASN A 425 -52.38 -16.29 17.92
N TYR A 426 -51.87 -17.10 18.86
CA TYR A 426 -50.53 -16.88 19.37
C TYR A 426 -49.39 -17.04 18.34
N LEU A 427 -49.59 -17.80 17.26
CA LEU A 427 -48.63 -17.97 16.19
C LEU A 427 -48.44 -16.67 15.40
N GLU A 428 -49.50 -15.88 15.22
CA GLU A 428 -49.44 -14.56 14.59
C GLU A 428 -48.56 -13.61 15.42
N VAL A 429 -48.71 -13.60 16.73
CA VAL A 429 -47.89 -12.80 17.64
C VAL A 429 -46.42 -13.20 17.56
N LEU A 430 -46.14 -14.52 17.57
CA LEU A 430 -44.75 -15.01 17.42
C LEU A 430 -44.14 -14.54 16.11
N THR A 431 -44.86 -14.67 15.02
CA THR A 431 -44.39 -14.26 13.68
C THR A 431 -44.16 -12.75 13.60
N ALA A 432 -45.06 -11.94 14.16
CA ALA A 432 -44.92 -10.49 14.19
C ALA A 432 -43.68 -10.05 14.99
N LYS A 433 -43.47 -10.66 16.17
CA LYS A 433 -42.25 -10.40 17.01
C LYS A 433 -40.97 -10.83 16.35
N ASP A 434 -40.93 -11.96 15.63
CA ASP A 434 -39.76 -12.38 14.87
C ASP A 434 -39.43 -11.41 13.75
N ASN A 435 -40.45 -11.00 12.98
CA ASN A 435 -40.26 -10.03 11.92
C ASN A 435 -39.79 -8.67 12.45
N ALA A 436 -40.29 -8.21 13.60
CA ALA A 436 -39.86 -6.99 14.25
C ALA A 436 -38.41 -7.05 14.66
N LEU A 437 -37.95 -8.13 15.36
CA LEU A 437 -36.55 -8.33 15.74
C LEU A 437 -35.64 -8.31 14.52
N ASN A 438 -35.92 -9.13 13.50
CA ASN A 438 -35.10 -9.23 12.30
C ASN A 438 -35.03 -7.89 11.53
N SER A 439 -36.08 -7.11 11.51
CA SER A 439 -36.09 -5.80 10.85
C SER A 439 -35.28 -4.77 11.64
N GLN A 440 -35.34 -4.79 12.97
CA GLN A 440 -34.53 -3.90 13.82
C GLN A 440 -33.02 -4.20 13.68
N LEU A 441 -32.63 -5.48 13.75
CA LEU A 441 -31.25 -5.89 13.52
C LEU A 441 -30.75 -5.46 12.13
N SER A 442 -31.60 -5.66 11.10
CA SER A 442 -31.30 -5.25 9.73
C SER A 442 -31.20 -3.73 9.55
N LEU A 443 -31.97 -2.95 10.32
CA LEU A 443 -31.90 -1.48 10.30
C LEU A 443 -30.56 -0.99 10.87
N ILE A 444 -30.09 -1.59 11.96
CA ILE A 444 -28.80 -1.25 12.55
C ILE A 444 -27.65 -1.62 11.60
N ASP A 445 -27.69 -2.81 10.99
CA ASP A 445 -26.73 -3.19 9.96
C ASP A 445 -26.71 -2.20 8.79
N ASN A 446 -27.88 -1.78 8.28
CA ASN A 446 -27.94 -0.82 7.16
C ASN A 446 -27.37 0.57 7.53
N LYS A 447 -27.56 1.03 8.78
CA LYS A 447 -26.92 2.27 9.27
C LYS A 447 -25.41 2.14 9.27
N TYR A 448 -24.88 0.98 9.71
CA TYR A 448 -23.45 0.70 9.63
C TYR A 448 -22.96 0.69 8.17
N GLN A 449 -23.67 0.00 7.26
CA GLN A 449 -23.30 -0.05 5.84
C GLN A 449 -23.24 1.35 5.20
N GLN A 450 -24.08 2.28 5.64
CA GLN A 450 -23.99 3.67 5.20
C GLN A 450 -22.69 4.33 5.67
N PHE A 451 -22.28 4.13 6.93
CA PHE A 451 -20.97 4.63 7.42
C PHE A 451 -19.82 3.99 6.68
N ALA A 452 -19.84 2.68 6.47
CA ALA A 452 -18.83 1.96 5.70
C ALA A 452 -18.71 2.50 4.26
N ALA A 453 -19.83 2.82 3.61
CA ALA A 453 -19.81 3.42 2.27
C ALA A 453 -19.19 4.83 2.26
N ILE A 454 -19.37 5.63 3.30
CA ILE A 454 -18.72 6.95 3.44
C ILE A 454 -17.22 6.79 3.65
N ILE A 455 -16.80 5.87 4.50
CA ILE A 455 -15.40 5.57 4.77
C ILE A 455 -14.70 5.09 3.50
N GLU A 456 -15.34 4.18 2.75
CA GLU A 456 -14.81 3.67 1.50
C GLU A 456 -14.72 4.77 0.42
N LEU A 457 -15.71 5.68 0.36
CA LEU A 457 -15.64 6.84 -0.53
C LEU A 457 -14.46 7.75 -0.15
N TYR A 458 -14.26 8.01 1.13
CA TYR A 458 -13.12 8.79 1.63
C TYR A 458 -11.78 8.16 1.24
N ARG A 459 -11.64 6.84 1.42
CA ARG A 459 -10.46 6.06 1.01
C ARG A 459 -10.25 6.13 -0.51
N SER A 460 -11.29 5.86 -1.28
CA SER A 460 -11.22 5.78 -2.74
C SER A 460 -10.88 7.11 -3.41
N LEU A 461 -11.21 8.23 -2.77
CA LEU A 461 -10.81 9.58 -3.20
C LEU A 461 -9.39 9.95 -2.80
N GLY A 462 -8.70 9.15 -1.97
CA GLY A 462 -7.33 9.37 -1.52
C GLY A 462 -7.23 10.20 -0.23
N GLY A 463 -8.25 10.19 0.61
CA GLY A 463 -8.24 10.83 1.94
C GLY A 463 -7.43 10.04 2.97
N GLY A 464 -7.15 10.62 4.13
CA GLY A 464 -6.61 9.97 5.33
C GLY A 464 -5.14 10.17 5.60
N TRP A 465 -4.30 10.40 4.63
CA TRP A 465 -2.85 10.55 4.83
C TRP A 465 -2.39 12.01 5.07
N LYS A 466 -3.26 12.97 4.86
CA LYS A 466 -3.03 14.42 5.06
C LYS A 466 -3.23 14.83 6.51
#